data_599802af0b4e47b9c5626b65f8ba86a3
#
_entry.id   599802af0b4e47b9c5626b65f8ba86a3
#
_cell.length_a   1.000
_cell.length_b   1.000
_cell.length_c   1.000
_cell.angle_alpha   90.00
_cell.angle_beta   90.00
_cell.angle_gamma   90.00
#
_symmetry.space_group_name_H-M   'P 1'
#
loop_
_entity.id
_entity.type
_entity.pdbx_description
1 polymer ?
#
loop_
_entity_poly.entity_id
_entity_poly.type
_entity_poly.pdbx_seq_one_letter_code
_entity_poly.pdbx_strand_id
1 'polypeptide(L)'
;VLRLVGSEMCIRDSMNRDEQKEFSNKIKELTGGMGANVVYDPVGGSFSEPAIRATAWEGRYLVIGFAAGEIPKPPLNLALLKSCQIVGVFWGAWTAMFPKENQENFEELFELLEAGKINPRIKDKFKLEDSAKAIAHLAERKATGKVIVEIA
;
A
#
# COMPACT_ATOMS: atom_id res chain seq x y z
N VAL A 1 -5.11 3.30 14.80
CA VAL A 1 -4.92 3.04 13.36
C VAL A 1 -4.00 1.85 13.21
N LEU A 2 -4.59 0.68 12.91
CA LEU A 2 -3.82 -0.51 12.55
C LEU A 2 -3.22 -0.28 11.17
N ARG A 3 -1.94 -0.01 11.14
CA ARG A 3 -1.15 0.11 9.91
C ARG A 3 -0.49 -1.24 9.63
N LEU A 4 -1.14 -2.08 8.83
CA LEU A 4 -0.45 -3.18 8.16
C LEU A 4 0.41 -2.55 7.05
N VAL A 5 1.59 -2.10 7.40
CA VAL A 5 2.57 -1.61 6.43
C VAL A 5 3.26 -2.81 5.82
N GLY A 6 2.79 -3.17 4.64
CA GLY A 6 3.24 -4.34 3.95
C GLY A 6 4.57 -4.24 3.24
N SER A 7 5.66 -3.89 3.90
CA SER A 7 6.97 -4.27 3.37
C SER A 7 7.15 -5.78 3.39
N GLU A 8 6.57 -6.46 4.38
CA GLU A 8 6.59 -7.93 4.46
C GLU A 8 5.57 -8.60 3.53
N MET A 9 4.46 -7.94 3.20
CA MET A 9 3.45 -8.47 2.29
C MET A 9 3.84 -8.34 0.82
N CYS A 10 4.66 -7.37 0.44
CA CYS A 10 5.21 -7.25 -0.91
C CYS A 10 6.22 -8.36 -1.27
N ILE A 11 6.60 -9.22 -0.33
CA ILE A 11 7.54 -10.32 -0.54
C ILE A 11 6.88 -11.54 -1.21
N ARG A 12 5.54 -11.68 -1.15
CA ARG A 12 4.81 -12.79 -1.75
C ARG A 12 4.18 -12.37 -3.09
N ASP A 13 4.51 -13.08 -4.14
CA ASP A 13 3.96 -12.84 -5.48
C ASP A 13 2.51 -13.34 -5.63
N SER A 14 2.11 -14.32 -4.81
CA SER A 14 0.77 -14.88 -4.82
C SER A 14 0.41 -15.47 -3.46
N MET A 15 -0.88 -15.52 -3.17
CA MET A 15 -1.45 -16.23 -2.02
C MET A 15 -2.29 -17.40 -2.52
N ASN A 16 -2.11 -18.58 -1.93
CA ASN A 16 -3.04 -19.68 -2.13
C ASN A 16 -4.38 -19.41 -1.38
N ARG A 17 -5.39 -20.27 -1.61
CA ARG A 17 -6.74 -20.05 -1.07
C ARG A 17 -6.79 -20.04 0.47
N ASP A 18 -5.99 -20.86 1.13
CA ASP A 18 -5.98 -20.94 2.60
C ASP A 18 -5.30 -19.69 3.19
N GLU A 19 -4.20 -19.25 2.60
CA GLU A 19 -3.53 -17.99 2.96
C GLU A 19 -4.43 -16.76 2.76
N GLN A 20 -5.23 -16.73 1.69
CA GLN A 20 -6.21 -15.65 1.46
C GLN A 20 -7.29 -15.60 2.55
N LYS A 21 -7.75 -16.78 3.00
CA LYS A 21 -8.73 -16.90 4.07
C LYS A 21 -8.12 -16.49 5.42
N GLU A 22 -6.91 -16.94 5.71
CA GLU A 22 -6.18 -16.58 6.92
C GLU A 22 -5.93 -15.07 7.00
N PHE A 23 -5.48 -14.45 5.90
CA PHE A 23 -5.30 -13.00 5.78
C PHE A 23 -6.58 -12.23 6.13
N SER A 24 -7.69 -12.58 5.49
CA SER A 24 -8.97 -11.94 5.75
C SER A 24 -9.46 -12.13 7.19
N ASN A 25 -9.28 -13.33 7.75
CA ASN A 25 -9.65 -13.63 9.13
C ASN A 25 -8.79 -12.85 10.13
N LYS A 26 -7.48 -12.75 9.88
CA LYS A 26 -6.56 -12.00 10.73
C LYS A 26 -6.92 -10.52 10.82
N ILE A 27 -7.27 -9.89 9.69
CA ILE A 27 -7.71 -8.50 9.69
C ILE A 27 -9.01 -8.34 10.51
N LYS A 28 -9.97 -9.24 10.34
CA LYS A 28 -11.22 -9.21 11.11
C LYS A 28 -10.97 -9.39 12.61
N GLU A 29 -10.11 -10.33 12.99
CA GLU A 29 -9.71 -10.51 14.39
C GLU A 29 -9.14 -9.23 15.00
N LEU A 30 -8.19 -8.57 14.30
CA LEU A 30 -7.58 -7.33 14.73
C LEU A 30 -8.53 -6.13 14.79
N THR A 31 -9.67 -6.23 14.14
CA THR A 31 -10.70 -5.18 14.07
C THR A 31 -11.99 -5.53 14.82
N GLY A 32 -11.92 -6.49 15.76
CA GLY A 32 -13.10 -6.92 16.54
C GLY A 32 -14.22 -7.53 15.69
N GLY A 33 -13.89 -8.17 14.58
CA GLY A 33 -14.84 -8.80 13.66
C GLY A 33 -15.40 -7.87 12.58
N MET A 34 -15.26 -6.56 12.71
CA MET A 34 -15.87 -5.58 11.80
C MET A 34 -15.18 -5.47 10.44
N GLY A 35 -13.86 -5.74 10.37
CA GLY A 35 -13.05 -5.52 9.19
C GLY A 35 -12.43 -4.11 9.14
N ALA A 36 -11.69 -3.82 8.08
CA ALA A 36 -11.01 -2.54 7.90
C ALA A 36 -11.92 -1.49 7.27
N ASN A 37 -12.05 -0.32 7.90
CA ASN A 37 -12.85 0.78 7.34
C ASN A 37 -12.26 1.33 6.04
N VAL A 38 -10.93 1.32 5.92
CA VAL A 38 -10.21 1.73 4.71
C VAL A 38 -9.09 0.73 4.45
N VAL A 39 -9.03 0.24 3.22
CA VAL A 39 -7.93 -0.58 2.69
C VAL A 39 -7.20 0.23 1.65
N TYR A 40 -5.89 0.41 1.83
CA TYR A 40 -5.00 1.07 0.87
C TYR A 40 -4.19 -0.03 0.15
N ASP A 41 -4.52 -0.30 -1.12
CA ASP A 41 -3.90 -1.39 -1.88
C ASP A 41 -3.02 -0.90 -3.03
N PRO A 42 -1.69 -0.81 -2.84
CA PRO A 42 -0.73 -0.56 -3.91
C PRO A 42 -0.23 -1.85 -4.57
N VAL A 43 -0.63 -3.02 -4.07
CA VAL A 43 -0.07 -4.33 -4.44
C VAL A 43 -0.88 -5.01 -5.52
N GLY A 44 -2.19 -5.10 -5.36
CA GLY A 44 -3.06 -5.79 -6.30
C GLY A 44 -2.89 -7.32 -6.29
N GLY A 45 -3.11 -7.95 -7.44
CA GLY A 45 -2.94 -9.39 -7.61
C GLY A 45 -3.83 -10.23 -6.69
N SER A 46 -3.30 -11.33 -6.19
CA SER A 46 -4.02 -12.26 -5.31
C SER A 46 -4.42 -11.70 -3.94
N PHE A 47 -3.87 -10.53 -3.55
CA PHE A 47 -4.21 -9.87 -2.29
C PHE A 47 -5.52 -9.10 -2.33
N SER A 48 -5.97 -8.65 -3.51
CA SER A 48 -7.12 -7.76 -3.64
C SER A 48 -8.44 -8.39 -3.19
N GLU A 49 -8.72 -9.62 -3.60
CA GLU A 49 -9.98 -10.28 -3.19
C GLU A 49 -10.05 -10.50 -1.68
N PRO A 50 -9.04 -11.09 -1.00
CA PRO A 50 -9.07 -11.24 0.46
C PRO A 50 -9.10 -9.89 1.19
N ALA A 51 -8.49 -8.84 0.65
CA ALA A 51 -8.55 -7.50 1.21
C ALA A 51 -9.96 -6.88 1.11
N ILE A 52 -10.65 -7.04 -0.03
CA ILE A 52 -12.05 -6.65 -0.16
C ILE A 52 -12.93 -7.45 0.80
N ARG A 53 -12.68 -8.76 0.96
CA ARG A 53 -13.40 -9.60 1.95
C ARG A 53 -13.18 -9.16 3.39
N ALA A 54 -12.04 -8.55 3.68
CA ALA A 54 -11.68 -8.01 4.98
C ALA A 54 -12.13 -6.55 5.20
N THR A 55 -12.62 -5.87 4.17
CA THR A 55 -13.16 -4.52 4.29
C THR A 55 -14.44 -4.55 5.14
N ALA A 56 -14.63 -3.55 6.00
CA ALA A 56 -15.82 -3.41 6.84
C ALA A 56 -17.07 -3.12 6.02
N TRP A 57 -18.24 -3.23 6.65
CA TRP A 57 -19.48 -2.73 6.09
C TRP A 57 -19.35 -1.23 5.81
N GLU A 58 -19.78 -0.79 4.64
CA GLU A 58 -19.61 0.60 4.13
C GLU A 58 -18.17 1.11 4.09
N GLY A 59 -17.19 0.20 4.18
CA GLY A 59 -15.78 0.54 4.09
C GLY A 59 -15.33 0.90 2.67
N ARG A 60 -14.10 1.36 2.54
CA ARG A 60 -13.50 1.78 1.26
C ARG A 60 -12.26 0.95 0.95
N TYR A 61 -12.24 0.36 -0.23
CA TYR A 61 -11.09 -0.29 -0.80
C TYR A 61 -10.47 0.64 -1.87
N LEU A 62 -9.28 1.15 -1.60
CA LEU A 62 -8.58 2.11 -2.44
C LEU A 62 -7.62 1.37 -3.38
N VAL A 63 -7.87 1.46 -4.68
CA VAL A 63 -7.01 0.91 -5.73
C VAL A 63 -5.91 1.94 -6.03
N ILE A 64 -4.69 1.68 -5.55
CA ILE A 64 -3.54 2.58 -5.68
C ILE A 64 -2.59 2.11 -6.79
N GLY A 65 -2.39 0.79 -6.93
CA GLY A 65 -1.47 0.24 -7.91
C GLY A 65 -1.46 -1.28 -7.94
N PHE A 66 -0.57 -1.84 -8.75
CA PHE A 66 -0.50 -3.26 -9.04
C PHE A 66 0.96 -3.76 -8.98
N ALA A 67 1.63 -3.52 -7.84
CA ALA A 67 3.03 -3.88 -7.65
C ALA A 67 3.30 -5.40 -7.74
N ALA A 68 2.26 -6.24 -7.56
CA ALA A 68 2.33 -7.68 -7.81
C ALA A 68 2.41 -8.04 -9.31
N GLY A 69 2.17 -7.06 -10.21
CA GLY A 69 2.23 -7.25 -11.66
C GLY A 69 0.94 -7.75 -12.30
N GLU A 70 0.04 -8.36 -11.55
CA GLU A 70 -1.26 -8.84 -12.03
C GLU A 70 -2.38 -7.87 -11.65
N ILE A 71 -3.22 -7.52 -12.64
CA ILE A 71 -4.44 -6.75 -12.39
C ILE A 71 -5.51 -7.69 -11.86
N PRO A 72 -6.01 -7.49 -10.63
CA PRO A 72 -6.97 -8.39 -10.01
C PRO A 72 -8.35 -8.30 -10.68
N LYS A 73 -9.09 -9.41 -10.63
CA LYS A 73 -10.46 -9.52 -11.14
C LYS A 73 -11.40 -9.96 -10.00
N PRO A 74 -11.57 -9.15 -8.95
CA PRO A 74 -12.43 -9.54 -7.84
C PRO A 74 -13.89 -9.63 -8.29
N PRO A 75 -14.65 -10.60 -7.76
CA PRO A 75 -16.08 -10.70 -8.05
C PRO A 75 -16.83 -9.51 -7.44
N LEU A 76 -17.55 -8.75 -8.29
CA LEU A 76 -18.24 -7.52 -7.89
C LEU A 76 -19.33 -7.71 -6.84
N ASN A 77 -19.86 -8.94 -6.70
CA ASN A 77 -20.81 -9.24 -5.63
C ASN A 77 -20.24 -9.02 -4.22
N LEU A 78 -18.91 -9.00 -4.06
CA LEU A 78 -18.29 -8.69 -2.78
C LEU A 78 -18.58 -7.25 -2.36
N ALA A 79 -18.56 -6.30 -3.30
CA ALA A 79 -18.91 -4.91 -3.02
C ALA A 79 -20.38 -4.78 -2.61
N LEU A 80 -21.30 -5.49 -3.30
CA LEU A 80 -22.72 -5.54 -2.95
C LEU A 80 -22.94 -6.12 -1.55
N LEU A 81 -22.36 -7.30 -1.27
CA LEU A 81 -22.57 -8.02 0.01
C LEU A 81 -22.04 -7.28 1.23
N LYS A 82 -21.12 -6.34 1.02
CA LYS A 82 -20.51 -5.53 2.09
C LYS A 82 -20.93 -4.07 2.06
N SER A 83 -21.76 -3.68 1.09
CA SER A 83 -22.08 -2.26 0.84
C SER A 83 -20.82 -1.37 0.76
N CYS A 84 -19.67 -1.94 0.39
CA CYS A 84 -18.39 -1.22 0.39
C CYS A 84 -18.14 -0.53 -0.96
N GLN A 85 -17.24 0.46 -0.93
CA GLN A 85 -16.83 1.21 -2.12
C GLN A 85 -15.49 0.69 -2.63
N ILE A 86 -15.36 0.53 -3.95
CA ILE A 86 -14.08 0.33 -4.62
C ILE A 86 -13.73 1.64 -5.31
N VAL A 87 -12.66 2.30 -4.87
CA VAL A 87 -12.29 3.66 -5.26
C VAL A 87 -10.93 3.66 -5.95
N GLY A 88 -10.87 4.13 -7.19
CA GLY A 88 -9.60 4.36 -7.88
C GLY A 88 -8.89 5.60 -7.34
N VAL A 89 -7.57 5.51 -7.11
CA VAL A 89 -6.72 6.62 -6.67
C VAL A 89 -5.55 6.75 -7.63
N PHE A 90 -5.74 7.53 -8.68
CA PHE A 90 -4.69 7.79 -9.67
C PHE A 90 -3.97 9.10 -9.34
N TRP A 91 -3.16 9.06 -8.29
CA TRP A 91 -2.46 10.24 -7.78
C TRP A 91 -1.58 10.92 -8.84
N GLY A 92 -0.88 10.16 -9.70
CA GLY A 92 -0.05 10.73 -10.76
C GLY A 92 -0.81 11.64 -11.76
N ALA A 93 -2.03 11.24 -12.16
CA ALA A 93 -2.87 12.09 -12.99
C ALA A 93 -3.45 13.29 -12.18
N TRP A 94 -3.85 13.03 -10.93
CA TRP A 94 -4.39 14.06 -10.04
C TRP A 94 -3.39 15.20 -9.83
N THR A 95 -2.10 14.91 -9.61
CA THR A 95 -1.06 15.95 -9.41
C THR A 95 -0.89 16.86 -10.63
N ALA A 96 -1.08 16.31 -11.84
CA ALA A 96 -1.04 17.09 -13.07
C ALA A 96 -2.29 17.95 -13.25
N MET A 97 -3.46 17.48 -12.81
CA MET A 97 -4.74 18.20 -12.92
C MET A 97 -4.89 19.26 -11.83
N PHE A 98 -4.31 19.04 -10.66
CA PHE A 98 -4.46 19.88 -9.46
C PHE A 98 -3.08 20.24 -8.87
N PRO A 99 -2.21 20.97 -9.62
CA PRO A 99 -0.85 21.24 -9.19
C PRO A 99 -0.77 22.13 -7.92
N LYS A 100 -1.73 23.03 -7.74
CA LYS A 100 -1.79 23.91 -6.58
C LYS A 100 -2.11 23.13 -5.32
N GLU A 101 -3.14 22.31 -5.34
CA GLU A 101 -3.53 21.45 -4.22
C GLU A 101 -2.42 20.43 -3.89
N ASN A 102 -1.71 19.96 -4.93
CA ASN A 102 -0.56 19.09 -4.73
C ASN A 102 0.57 19.81 -4.00
N GLN A 103 0.84 21.07 -4.33
CA GLN A 103 1.83 21.90 -3.64
C GLN A 103 1.44 22.11 -2.17
N GLU A 104 0.19 22.45 -1.90
CA GLU A 104 -0.35 22.62 -0.54
C GLU A 104 -0.19 21.32 0.28
N ASN A 105 -0.45 20.16 -0.31
CA ASN A 105 -0.23 18.87 0.34
C ASN A 105 1.25 18.63 0.69
N PHE A 106 2.18 19.02 -0.19
CA PHE A 106 3.61 18.91 0.11
C PHE A 106 4.04 19.83 1.24
N GLU A 107 3.53 21.05 1.28
CA GLU A 107 3.82 22.01 2.35
C GLU A 107 3.36 21.43 3.71
N GLU A 108 2.15 20.90 3.81
CA GLU A 108 1.65 20.24 5.01
C GLU A 108 2.50 19.01 5.39
N LEU A 109 2.92 18.19 4.41
CA LEU A 109 3.77 17.03 4.66
C LEU A 109 5.15 17.44 5.19
N PHE A 110 5.74 18.52 4.70
CA PHE A 110 7.01 19.03 5.20
C PHE A 110 6.87 19.58 6.61
N GLU A 111 5.81 20.31 6.93
CA GLU A 111 5.53 20.76 8.31
C GLU A 111 5.40 19.57 9.27
N LEU A 112 4.72 18.50 8.86
CA LEU A 112 4.60 17.28 9.67
C LEU A 112 5.94 16.56 9.85
N LEU A 113 6.80 16.60 8.84
CA LEU A 113 8.15 16.02 8.88
C LEU A 113 9.05 16.82 9.83
N GLU A 114 9.05 18.15 9.72
CA GLU A 114 9.83 19.06 10.57
C GLU A 114 9.37 18.96 12.03
N ALA A 115 8.08 18.84 12.26
CA ALA A 115 7.51 18.62 13.58
C ALA A 115 7.77 17.20 14.15
N GLY A 116 8.44 16.32 13.41
CA GLY A 116 8.71 14.95 13.82
C GLY A 116 7.47 14.04 13.90
N LYS A 117 6.31 14.49 13.36
CA LYS A 117 5.07 13.72 13.37
C LYS A 117 5.07 12.61 12.33
N ILE A 118 5.81 12.76 11.26
CA ILE A 118 6.10 11.72 10.28
C ILE A 118 7.61 11.51 10.22
N ASN A 119 8.02 10.25 10.12
CA ASN A 119 9.44 9.90 10.05
C ASN A 119 9.61 8.74 9.05
N PRO A 120 9.90 9.04 7.78
CA PRO A 120 10.13 8.01 6.78
C PRO A 120 11.33 7.15 7.15
N ARG A 121 11.14 5.83 7.22
CA ARG A 121 12.21 4.91 7.55
C ARG A 121 13.22 4.81 6.40
N ILE A 122 14.40 5.41 6.58
CA ILE A 122 15.55 5.23 5.71
C ILE A 122 16.42 4.14 6.35
N LYS A 123 16.55 2.99 5.68
CA LYS A 123 17.30 1.86 6.24
C LYS A 123 18.61 1.62 5.51
N ASP A 124 18.56 1.64 4.19
CA ASP A 124 19.69 1.23 3.37
C ASP A 124 20.22 2.44 2.60
N LYS A 125 21.53 2.69 2.74
CA LYS A 125 22.25 3.76 2.09
C LYS A 125 23.36 3.19 1.23
N PHE A 126 23.46 3.67 0.02
CA PHE A 126 24.49 3.27 -0.95
C PHE A 126 25.24 4.49 -1.44
N LYS A 127 26.49 4.34 -1.79
CA LYS A 127 27.26 5.38 -2.50
C LYS A 127 26.84 5.43 -3.97
N LEU A 128 27.16 6.52 -4.65
CA LEU A 128 26.81 6.71 -6.07
C LEU A 128 27.37 5.58 -6.95
N GLU A 129 28.61 5.16 -6.71
CA GLU A 129 29.23 4.05 -7.43
C GLU A 129 28.54 2.70 -7.25
N ASP A 130 27.74 2.55 -6.18
CA ASP A 130 26.96 1.35 -5.85
C ASP A 130 25.49 1.43 -6.27
N SER A 131 25.09 2.41 -7.09
CA SER A 131 23.70 2.61 -7.52
C SER A 131 23.07 1.35 -8.14
N ALA A 132 23.86 0.57 -8.90
CA ALA A 132 23.38 -0.69 -9.46
C ALA A 132 23.02 -1.71 -8.36
N LYS A 133 23.77 -1.75 -7.25
CA LYS A 133 23.47 -2.61 -6.09
C LYS A 133 22.21 -2.11 -5.35
N ALA A 134 22.00 -0.80 -5.26
CA ALA A 134 20.80 -0.22 -4.67
C ALA A 134 19.54 -0.61 -5.47
N ILE A 135 19.61 -0.58 -6.80
CA ILE A 135 18.51 -1.01 -7.67
C ILE A 135 18.27 -2.53 -7.52
N ALA A 136 19.33 -3.33 -7.52
CA ALA A 136 19.23 -4.79 -7.34
C ALA A 136 18.60 -5.12 -5.97
N HIS A 137 18.96 -4.40 -4.91
CA HIS A 137 18.41 -4.56 -3.57
C HIS A 137 16.86 -4.35 -3.52
N LEU A 138 16.36 -3.37 -4.30
CA LEU A 138 14.92 -3.15 -4.47
C LEU A 138 14.29 -4.27 -5.31
N ALA A 139 14.91 -4.64 -6.44
CA ALA A 139 14.41 -5.68 -7.34
C ALA A 139 14.33 -7.05 -6.65
N GLU A 140 15.30 -7.35 -5.79
CA GLU A 140 15.35 -8.57 -4.98
C GLU A 140 14.45 -8.52 -3.73
N ARG A 141 13.67 -7.45 -3.56
CA ARG A 141 12.71 -7.28 -2.44
C ARG A 141 13.35 -7.34 -1.06
N LYS A 142 14.63 -6.96 -0.94
CA LYS A 142 15.38 -6.93 0.33
C LYS A 142 15.14 -5.66 1.14
N ALA A 143 14.63 -4.60 0.49
CA ALA A 143 14.41 -3.31 1.11
C ALA A 143 13.24 -3.35 2.11
N THR A 144 13.49 -2.95 3.36
CA THR A 144 12.46 -2.85 4.41
C THR A 144 12.18 -1.40 4.82
N GLY A 145 12.54 -0.46 3.98
CA GLY A 145 12.36 0.98 4.14
C GLY A 145 12.74 1.71 2.85
N LYS A 146 13.01 3.00 2.96
CA LYS A 146 13.56 3.77 1.82
C LYS A 146 15.01 3.39 1.61
N VAL A 147 15.36 3.17 0.35
CA VAL A 147 16.74 2.99 -0.12
C VAL A 147 17.17 4.31 -0.74
N ILE A 148 18.30 4.85 -0.32
CA ILE A 148 18.84 6.09 -0.85
C ILE A 148 20.24 5.88 -1.42
N VAL A 149 20.60 6.69 -2.40
CA VAL A 149 21.95 6.81 -2.94
C VAL A 149 22.48 8.18 -2.51
N GLU A 150 23.59 8.16 -1.76
CA GLU A 150 24.25 9.39 -1.31
C GLU A 150 25.15 9.90 -2.44
N ILE A 151 24.88 11.13 -2.87
CA ILE A 151 25.69 11.86 -3.85
C ILE A 151 26.52 12.84 -3.01
N ALA A 152 27.82 12.56 -2.89
CA ALA A 152 28.73 13.38 -2.10
C ALA A 152 28.86 14.82 -2.60
#